data_f0899eb251ed55d1d36daa1a3b18e8ed
#
_entry.id   f0899eb251ed55d1d36daa1a3b18e8ed
#
_cell.length_a   1.000
_cell.length_b   1.000
_cell.length_c   1.000
_cell.angle_alpha   90.00
_cell.angle_beta   90.00
_cell.angle_gamma   90.00
#
_symmetry.space_group_name_H-M   'P 1'
#
loop_
_entity.id
_entity.type
_entity.pdbx_description
1 polymer ?
#
loop_
_entity_poly.entity_id
_entity_poly.type
_entity_poly.pdbx_seq_one_letter_code
_entity_poly.pdbx_strand_id
1 'polypeptide(L)'
;AQEHRDAQQDGAATLASAASTAGSLLKGPHPGQAAASMAEGMARGMALGKANQTLQDWFRHLGNARVQLNADSDFSLKNSAFDLLHPWYETPDNMLFSQGSLHRTDHRSQANLGFGWRHWTTGTAPRGLFHGDYMTGLNTFLDYDLSRDHARMGIGAEFWRDYLKMDANLYHRLTNWKNSPDLDDYEERPADGWDLRMEGWLPSYPQLGAKLEYEQYYGNQVALFDTDHLQSNPRAVTTDLTWTPFPLMTVSAGRRQGQNSHFETEFGVNFTLNPDLTWQQQTDPAAVAAMRTLAGSRHDFVERNNNIVLEYRKKTVIAIALPERVEGKSGMQYPLSVTVSKAKYGLQDIVWDDADFLAAGGKLTCTGSTACTVTMPPFHPGAENTYTVGAVAHDR
;
A
#
# COMPACT_ATOMS: atom_id res chain seq x y z
N ALA A 1 29.98 6.89 32.76
CA ALA A 1 30.35 6.14 31.54
C ALA A 1 29.80 4.71 31.58
N GLN A 2 29.75 4.07 32.75
CA GLN A 2 29.25 2.71 32.91
C GLN A 2 27.71 2.67 32.83
N GLU A 3 27.05 3.61 33.45
CA GLU A 3 25.60 3.78 33.43
C GLU A 3 25.05 4.00 31.99
N HIS A 4 25.80 4.74 31.18
CA HIS A 4 25.46 4.95 29.76
C HIS A 4 25.65 3.69 28.90
N ARG A 5 26.64 2.84 29.23
CA ARG A 5 26.87 1.57 28.52
C ARG A 5 25.80 0.53 28.88
N ASP A 6 25.40 0.47 30.13
CA ASP A 6 24.37 -0.45 30.59
C ASP A 6 22.99 -0.09 30.01
N ALA A 7 22.67 1.20 29.91
CA ALA A 7 21.45 1.68 29.26
C ALA A 7 21.42 1.38 27.75
N GLN A 8 22.56 1.49 27.04
CA GLN A 8 22.67 1.13 25.63
C GLN A 8 22.56 -0.39 25.40
N GLN A 9 23.13 -1.20 26.26
CA GLN A 9 23.01 -2.66 26.19
C GLN A 9 21.60 -3.13 26.49
N ASP A 10 20.92 -2.54 27.47
CA ASP A 10 19.53 -2.85 27.78
C ASP A 10 18.58 -2.44 26.63
N GLY A 11 18.81 -1.31 25.99
CA GLY A 11 18.06 -0.85 24.84
C GLY A 11 18.21 -1.77 23.63
N ALA A 12 19.43 -2.23 23.34
CA ALA A 12 19.70 -3.16 22.26
C ALA A 12 19.08 -4.54 22.50
N ALA A 13 19.17 -5.05 23.74
CA ALA A 13 18.54 -6.32 24.13
C ALA A 13 17.02 -6.25 24.03
N THR A 14 16.43 -5.13 24.43
CA THR A 14 14.98 -4.89 24.35
C THR A 14 14.51 -4.82 22.90
N LEU A 15 15.25 -4.13 22.03
CA LEU A 15 14.96 -4.05 20.60
C LEU A 15 15.03 -5.43 19.94
N ALA A 16 16.05 -6.22 20.24
CA ALA A 16 16.20 -7.58 19.74
C ALA A 16 15.06 -8.49 20.20
N SER A 17 14.65 -8.37 21.47
CA SER A 17 13.51 -9.10 22.02
C SER A 17 12.20 -8.73 21.36
N ALA A 18 11.94 -7.44 21.14
CA ALA A 18 10.75 -6.96 20.44
C ALA A 18 10.71 -7.43 18.98
N ALA A 19 11.84 -7.36 18.28
CA ALA A 19 11.95 -7.83 16.90
C ALA A 19 11.75 -9.35 16.80
N SER A 20 12.31 -10.12 17.75
CA SER A 20 12.13 -11.57 17.82
C SER A 20 10.66 -11.94 18.07
N THR A 21 10.00 -11.25 19.00
CA THR A 21 8.58 -11.45 19.30
C THR A 21 7.71 -11.14 18.10
N ALA A 22 7.95 -10.02 17.44
CA ALA A 22 7.22 -9.63 16.23
C ALA A 22 7.43 -10.64 15.10
N GLY A 23 8.67 -11.09 14.88
CA GLY A 23 8.98 -12.11 13.88
C GLY A 23 8.30 -13.44 14.17
N SER A 24 8.24 -13.84 15.45
CA SER A 24 7.55 -15.05 15.92
C SER A 24 6.05 -14.98 15.68
N LEU A 25 5.42 -13.83 15.95
CA LEU A 25 3.99 -13.59 15.70
C LEU A 25 3.63 -13.65 14.22
N LEU A 26 4.51 -13.14 13.34
CA LEU A 26 4.30 -13.13 11.89
C LEU A 26 4.44 -14.50 11.24
N LYS A 27 5.14 -15.44 11.88
CA LYS A 27 5.37 -16.81 11.39
C LYS A 27 4.32 -17.81 11.84
N GLY A 28 3.44 -17.45 12.78
CA GLY A 28 2.40 -18.33 13.30
C GLY A 28 1.29 -18.62 12.28
N PRO A 29 0.46 -19.67 12.55
CA PRO A 29 -0.63 -20.05 11.62
C PRO A 29 -1.74 -19.03 11.51
N HIS A 30 -1.86 -18.12 12.49
CA HIS A 30 -2.82 -17.03 12.51
C HIS A 30 -2.15 -15.71 12.90
N PRO A 31 -1.20 -15.20 12.08
CA PRO A 31 -0.43 -14.02 12.46
C PRO A 31 -1.28 -12.75 12.64
N GLY A 32 -2.40 -12.62 11.92
CA GLY A 32 -3.34 -11.51 12.09
C GLY A 32 -4.05 -11.52 13.44
N GLN A 33 -4.51 -12.69 13.89
CA GLN A 33 -5.09 -12.85 15.22
C GLN A 33 -4.08 -12.62 16.34
N ALA A 34 -2.85 -13.11 16.17
CA ALA A 34 -1.80 -12.93 17.15
C ALA A 34 -1.42 -11.46 17.30
N ALA A 35 -1.29 -10.72 16.18
CA ALA A 35 -1.02 -9.28 16.19
C ALA A 35 -2.16 -8.48 16.83
N ALA A 36 -3.42 -8.80 16.51
CA ALA A 36 -4.59 -8.19 17.11
C ALA A 36 -4.68 -8.46 18.61
N SER A 37 -4.41 -9.69 19.03
CA SER A 37 -4.39 -10.07 20.45
C SER A 37 -3.30 -9.35 21.24
N MET A 38 -2.13 -9.19 20.64
CA MET A 38 -1.03 -8.42 21.24
C MET A 38 -1.40 -6.95 21.37
N ALA A 39 -1.98 -6.36 20.33
CA ALA A 39 -2.44 -4.98 20.35
C ALA A 39 -3.54 -4.76 21.41
N GLU A 40 -4.51 -5.67 21.50
CA GLU A 40 -5.52 -5.67 22.58
C GLU A 40 -4.89 -5.81 23.96
N GLY A 41 -3.93 -6.71 24.12
CA GLY A 41 -3.22 -6.90 25.38
C GLY A 41 -2.46 -5.66 25.82
N MET A 42 -1.77 -5.01 24.89
CA MET A 42 -1.06 -3.75 25.14
C MET A 42 -2.04 -2.63 25.48
N ALA A 43 -3.11 -2.48 24.71
CA ALA A 43 -4.14 -1.47 24.94
C ALA A 43 -4.81 -1.68 26.29
N ARG A 44 -5.14 -2.91 26.65
CA ARG A 44 -5.75 -3.27 27.93
C ARG A 44 -4.78 -3.05 29.09
N GLY A 45 -3.52 -3.39 28.94
CA GLY A 45 -2.46 -3.13 29.92
C GLY A 45 -2.27 -1.63 30.16
N MET A 46 -2.27 -0.84 29.11
CA MET A 46 -2.20 0.62 29.19
C MET A 46 -3.45 1.21 29.88
N ALA A 47 -4.65 0.76 29.50
CA ALA A 47 -5.91 1.24 30.06
C ALA A 47 -6.07 0.90 31.55
N LEU A 48 -5.56 -0.27 32.01
CA LEU A 48 -5.63 -0.71 33.39
C LEU A 48 -4.51 -0.14 34.27
N GLY A 49 -3.51 0.52 33.71
CA GLY A 49 -2.39 1.10 34.42
C GLY A 49 -1.46 0.12 35.13
N LYS A 50 -1.69 -1.18 34.98
CA LYS A 50 -0.97 -2.23 35.73
C LYS A 50 0.45 -2.47 35.24
N ALA A 51 0.77 -2.06 34.01
CA ALA A 51 2.07 -2.26 33.37
C ALA A 51 2.71 -0.93 32.96
N ASN A 52 2.16 0.20 33.42
CA ASN A 52 2.53 1.53 32.94
C ASN A 52 4.02 1.85 33.14
N GLN A 53 4.58 1.60 34.33
CA GLN A 53 5.99 1.86 34.62
C GLN A 53 6.92 0.95 33.83
N THR A 54 6.61 -0.33 33.75
CA THR A 54 7.44 -1.31 33.01
C THR A 54 7.42 -1.01 31.52
N LEU A 55 6.26 -0.69 30.95
CA LEU A 55 6.12 -0.30 29.52
C LEU A 55 6.82 1.03 29.25
N GLN A 56 6.69 2.03 30.14
CA GLN A 56 7.38 3.30 30.00
C GLN A 56 8.90 3.13 30.07
N ASP A 57 9.41 2.33 30.99
CA ASP A 57 10.83 2.03 31.10
C ASP A 57 11.34 1.30 29.86
N TRP A 58 10.51 0.43 29.30
CA TRP A 58 10.81 -0.31 28.08
C TRP A 58 10.93 0.62 26.86
N PHE A 59 9.95 1.52 26.65
CA PHE A 59 9.93 2.44 25.54
C PHE A 59 10.78 3.69 25.74
N ARG A 60 11.17 4.00 26.95
CA ARG A 60 12.05 5.15 27.26
C ARG A 60 13.37 5.10 26.47
N HIS A 61 13.91 3.91 26.25
CA HIS A 61 15.14 3.70 25.50
C HIS A 61 14.93 3.51 24.00
N LEU A 62 13.72 3.13 23.58
CA LEU A 62 13.40 2.87 22.17
C LEU A 62 12.85 4.09 21.44
N GLY A 63 12.02 4.87 22.09
CA GLY A 63 11.35 6.03 21.51
C GLY A 63 9.84 5.93 21.58
N ASN A 64 9.16 6.68 20.71
CA ASN A 64 7.70 6.67 20.64
C ASN A 64 7.20 5.38 20.01
N ALA A 65 6.16 4.82 20.59
CA ALA A 65 5.50 3.62 20.09
C ALA A 65 4.01 3.87 19.85
N ARG A 66 3.46 3.24 18.82
CA ARG A 66 2.06 3.38 18.47
C ARG A 66 1.49 2.04 18.03
N VAL A 67 0.30 1.72 18.53
CA VAL A 67 -0.53 0.63 18.03
C VAL A 67 -1.71 1.23 17.29
N GLN A 68 -1.93 0.79 16.06
CA GLN A 68 -3.05 1.23 15.23
C GLN A 68 -3.98 0.06 14.95
N LEU A 69 -5.28 0.29 15.13
CA LEU A 69 -6.34 -0.66 14.79
C LEU A 69 -7.35 0.04 13.90
N ASN A 70 -7.57 -0.49 12.71
CA ASN A 70 -8.52 0.06 11.76
C ASN A 70 -9.59 -0.97 11.41
N ALA A 71 -10.83 -0.53 11.36
CA ALA A 71 -11.99 -1.35 11.06
C ALA A 71 -12.82 -0.75 9.93
N ASP A 72 -13.61 -1.60 9.27
CA ASP A 72 -14.57 -1.20 8.25
C ASP A 72 -15.91 -0.75 8.86
N SER A 73 -16.90 -0.50 8.01
CA SER A 73 -18.26 -0.11 8.42
C SER A 73 -18.98 -1.16 9.27
N ASP A 74 -18.59 -2.43 9.17
CA ASP A 74 -19.13 -3.54 9.95
C ASP A 74 -18.35 -3.78 11.25
N PHE A 75 -17.41 -2.90 11.57
CA PHE A 75 -16.48 -3.01 12.71
C PHE A 75 -15.58 -4.26 12.66
N SER A 76 -15.37 -4.83 11.47
CA SER A 76 -14.40 -5.88 11.25
C SER A 76 -13.01 -5.31 11.13
N LEU A 77 -12.04 -5.90 11.83
CA LEU A 77 -10.66 -5.45 11.81
C LEU A 77 -10.05 -5.64 10.41
N LYS A 78 -9.60 -4.55 9.78
CA LYS A 78 -8.98 -4.55 8.45
C LYS A 78 -7.47 -4.42 8.49
N ASN A 79 -6.96 -3.65 9.43
CA ASN A 79 -5.54 -3.39 9.56
C ASN A 79 -5.15 -3.30 11.03
N SER A 80 -4.03 -3.88 11.36
CA SER A 80 -3.36 -3.70 12.65
C SER A 80 -1.90 -3.37 12.40
N ALA A 81 -1.37 -2.39 13.13
CA ALA A 81 -0.01 -1.93 12.95
C ALA A 81 0.64 -1.61 14.29
N PHE A 82 1.94 -1.82 14.34
CA PHE A 82 2.81 -1.38 15.41
C PHE A 82 3.92 -0.52 14.82
N ASP A 83 4.06 0.70 15.31
CA ASP A 83 5.05 1.66 14.86
C ASP A 83 5.98 2.05 15.99
N LEU A 84 7.26 2.26 15.67
CA LEU A 84 8.27 2.71 16.60
C LEU A 84 9.12 3.78 15.93
N LEU A 85 9.28 4.94 16.58
CA LEU A 85 10.18 5.99 16.15
C LEU A 85 11.30 6.14 17.17
N HIS A 86 12.55 6.00 16.71
CA HIS A 86 13.73 6.14 17.54
C HIS A 86 14.59 7.32 17.08
N PRO A 87 14.77 8.36 17.91
CA PRO A 87 15.67 9.45 17.62
C PRO A 87 17.13 9.02 17.89
N TRP A 88 17.98 9.13 16.87
CA TRP A 88 19.40 8.80 16.97
C TRP A 88 20.25 9.99 17.42
N TYR A 89 19.87 11.16 16.97
CA TYR A 89 20.59 12.40 17.21
C TYR A 89 19.60 13.55 17.29
N GLU A 90 19.70 14.36 18.32
CA GLU A 90 18.84 15.52 18.52
C GLU A 90 19.63 16.73 18.97
N THR A 91 19.30 17.86 18.36
CA THR A 91 19.61 19.21 18.84
C THR A 91 18.30 20.01 18.87
N PRO A 92 18.25 21.22 19.42
CA PRO A 92 17.03 22.03 19.33
C PRO A 92 16.51 22.25 17.92
N ASP A 93 17.41 22.28 16.92
CA ASP A 93 17.07 22.59 15.52
C ASP A 93 17.03 21.37 14.61
N ASN A 94 17.57 20.24 15.01
CA ASN A 94 17.69 19.06 14.15
C ASN A 94 17.39 17.77 14.88
N MET A 95 16.85 16.81 14.15
CA MET A 95 16.69 15.43 14.61
C MET A 95 16.94 14.47 13.47
N LEU A 96 17.79 13.48 13.72
CA LEU A 96 17.93 12.28 12.89
C LEU A 96 17.24 11.11 13.59
N PHE A 97 16.41 10.39 12.87
CA PHE A 97 15.62 9.31 13.45
C PHE A 97 15.46 8.13 12.50
N SER A 98 15.09 7.00 13.07
CA SER A 98 14.56 5.86 12.34
C SER A 98 13.13 5.58 12.78
N GLN A 99 12.34 5.04 11.86
CA GLN A 99 10.99 4.59 12.12
C GLN A 99 10.80 3.19 11.54
N GLY A 100 10.34 2.28 12.39
CA GLY A 100 9.98 0.94 12.00
C GLY A 100 8.49 0.72 12.14
N SER A 101 7.92 -0.13 11.29
CA SER A 101 6.53 -0.54 11.36
C SER A 101 6.38 -2.00 10.97
N LEU A 102 5.50 -2.68 11.69
CA LEU A 102 5.02 -4.02 11.33
C LEU A 102 3.50 -3.93 11.25
N HIS A 103 2.93 -4.39 10.16
CA HIS A 103 1.49 -4.34 10.01
C HIS A 103 0.93 -5.53 9.25
N ARG A 104 -0.34 -5.78 9.47
CA ARG A 104 -1.10 -6.78 8.76
C ARG A 104 -2.35 -6.17 8.16
N THR A 105 -2.48 -6.33 6.85
CA THR A 105 -3.59 -5.83 6.05
C THR A 105 -3.97 -6.90 5.03
N ASP A 106 -5.26 -7.26 4.97
CA ASP A 106 -5.80 -8.20 3.96
C ASP A 106 -4.98 -9.50 3.82
N HIS A 107 -4.68 -10.17 4.93
CA HIS A 107 -3.88 -11.41 5.00
C HIS A 107 -2.42 -11.25 4.57
N ARG A 108 -1.92 -10.03 4.50
CA ARG A 108 -0.53 -9.71 4.18
C ARG A 108 0.18 -9.12 5.38
N SER A 109 1.33 -9.68 5.71
CA SER A 109 2.22 -9.16 6.75
C SER A 109 3.34 -8.37 6.10
N GLN A 110 3.52 -7.12 6.51
CA GLN A 110 4.47 -6.19 5.92
C GLN A 110 5.30 -5.51 7.00
N ALA A 111 6.53 -5.17 6.64
CA ALA A 111 7.45 -4.42 7.48
C ALA A 111 7.93 -3.18 6.74
N ASN A 112 8.13 -2.11 7.47
CA ASN A 112 8.61 -0.85 6.94
C ASN A 112 9.76 -0.35 7.80
N LEU A 113 10.83 0.10 7.18
CA LEU A 113 11.96 0.70 7.88
C LEU A 113 12.34 2.00 7.17
N GLY A 114 12.38 3.06 7.94
CA GLY A 114 12.69 4.38 7.43
C GLY A 114 13.72 5.12 8.25
N PHE A 115 14.34 6.08 7.60
CA PHE A 115 15.26 7.05 8.19
C PHE A 115 14.82 8.43 7.80
N GLY A 116 14.89 9.37 8.73
CA GLY A 116 14.45 10.73 8.51
C GLY A 116 15.31 11.76 9.19
N TRP A 117 15.16 12.97 8.67
CA TRP A 117 15.76 14.18 9.23
C TRP A 117 14.69 15.24 9.33
N ARG A 118 14.57 15.86 10.51
CA ARG A 118 13.70 17.00 10.76
C ARG A 118 14.52 18.19 11.19
N HIS A 119 14.16 19.35 10.64
CA HIS A 119 14.81 20.61 10.91
C HIS A 119 13.79 21.67 11.31
N TRP A 120 14.00 22.34 12.45
CA TRP A 120 13.13 23.38 12.97
C TRP A 120 13.74 24.74 12.68
N THR A 121 12.91 25.63 12.14
CA THR A 121 13.30 26.98 11.70
C THR A 121 12.36 28.00 12.29
N THR A 122 12.89 29.16 12.69
CA THR A 122 12.09 30.34 12.95
C THR A 122 12.11 31.24 11.71
N GLY A 123 10.98 31.27 11.01
CA GLY A 123 10.85 32.04 9.76
C GLY A 123 10.76 33.55 10.00
N THR A 124 11.36 34.28 9.08
CA THR A 124 11.40 35.76 9.10
C THR A 124 10.33 36.39 8.21
N ALA A 125 9.57 35.62 7.46
CA ALA A 125 8.49 36.12 6.64
C ALA A 125 7.42 36.82 7.50
N PRO A 126 6.90 37.98 7.07
CA PRO A 126 5.93 38.73 7.88
C PRO A 126 4.56 38.06 7.97
N ARG A 127 4.24 37.16 7.04
CA ARG A 127 2.95 36.41 6.97
C ARG A 127 3.12 35.09 6.29
N GLY A 128 2.11 34.23 6.42
CA GLY A 128 1.95 32.96 5.68
C GLY A 128 2.66 31.78 6.33
N LEU A 129 2.90 30.73 5.52
CA LEU A 129 3.42 29.45 5.99
C LEU A 129 4.83 29.54 6.59
N PHE A 130 5.65 30.47 6.14
CA PHE A 130 7.03 30.62 6.58
C PHE A 130 7.20 31.72 7.64
N HIS A 131 6.10 32.18 8.24
CA HIS A 131 6.11 33.11 9.37
C HIS A 131 6.21 32.32 10.68
N GLY A 132 7.14 32.73 11.54
CA GLY A 132 7.32 32.09 12.86
C GLY A 132 7.91 30.67 12.74
N ASP A 133 7.65 29.84 13.75
CA ASP A 133 8.26 28.52 13.84
C ASP A 133 7.59 27.52 12.90
N TYR A 134 8.40 26.74 12.20
CA TYR A 134 7.98 25.60 11.40
C TYR A 134 9.05 24.52 11.37
N MET A 135 8.63 23.31 11.03
CA MET A 135 9.51 22.16 10.83
C MET A 135 9.47 21.73 9.36
N THR A 136 10.63 21.43 8.79
CA THR A 136 10.77 20.76 7.51
C THR A 136 11.44 19.40 7.73
N GLY A 137 10.97 18.38 7.02
CA GLY A 137 11.49 17.02 7.16
C GLY A 137 11.65 16.32 5.82
N LEU A 138 12.63 15.43 5.79
CA LEU A 138 12.86 14.50 4.67
C LEU A 138 13.04 13.10 5.24
N ASN A 139 12.51 12.11 4.54
CA ASN A 139 12.66 10.72 4.93
C ASN A 139 12.72 9.79 3.73
N THR A 140 13.25 8.60 3.98
CA THR A 140 13.26 7.50 3.02
C THR A 140 12.88 6.20 3.73
N PHE A 141 12.15 5.35 3.03
CA PHE A 141 11.66 4.09 3.56
C PHE A 141 11.93 2.93 2.62
N LEU A 142 12.15 1.78 3.22
CA LEU A 142 12.09 0.48 2.57
C LEU A 142 10.84 -0.24 3.10
N ASP A 143 9.95 -0.62 2.19
CA ASP A 143 8.74 -1.39 2.47
C ASP A 143 8.93 -2.81 1.97
N TYR A 144 8.63 -3.79 2.80
CA TYR A 144 8.76 -5.19 2.45
C TYR A 144 7.53 -6.00 2.83
N ASP A 145 6.98 -6.72 1.86
CA ASP A 145 5.87 -7.64 2.06
C ASP A 145 6.43 -9.04 2.39
N LEU A 146 6.36 -9.43 3.66
CA LEU A 146 6.85 -10.71 4.14
C LEU A 146 6.05 -11.89 3.59
N SER A 147 4.79 -11.65 3.21
CA SER A 147 3.88 -12.67 2.68
C SER A 147 4.09 -12.93 1.18
N ARG A 148 4.63 -11.95 0.45
CA ARG A 148 4.71 -11.95 -1.01
C ARG A 148 6.11 -11.69 -1.56
N ASP A 149 7.08 -11.36 -0.72
CA ASP A 149 8.44 -10.99 -1.09
C ASP A 149 8.51 -9.82 -2.08
N HIS A 150 7.59 -8.89 -1.99
CA HIS A 150 7.66 -7.62 -2.70
C HIS A 150 8.37 -6.57 -1.88
N ALA A 151 9.09 -5.70 -2.57
CA ALA A 151 9.78 -4.56 -1.97
C ALA A 151 9.46 -3.27 -2.71
N ARG A 152 9.38 -2.19 -1.96
CA ARG A 152 9.11 -0.85 -2.45
C ARG A 152 9.95 0.15 -1.67
N MET A 153 10.41 1.20 -2.33
CA MET A 153 11.05 2.34 -1.67
C MET A 153 10.08 3.52 -1.60
N GLY A 154 10.26 4.33 -0.58
CA GLY A 154 9.52 5.58 -0.41
C GLY A 154 10.46 6.74 -0.14
N ILE A 155 10.06 7.93 -0.58
CA ILE A 155 10.68 9.20 -0.24
C ILE A 155 9.57 10.12 0.25
N GLY A 156 9.79 10.78 1.38
CA GLY A 156 8.81 11.67 1.98
C GLY A 156 9.36 13.03 2.32
N ALA A 157 8.46 14.01 2.32
CA ALA A 157 8.74 15.35 2.79
C ALA A 157 7.66 15.78 3.78
N GLU A 158 8.07 16.56 4.78
CA GLU A 158 7.19 17.03 5.85
C GLU A 158 7.32 18.55 5.99
N PHE A 159 6.18 19.21 6.23
CA PHE A 159 6.12 20.60 6.63
C PHE A 159 5.08 20.75 7.73
N TRP A 160 5.53 21.07 8.96
CA TRP A 160 4.68 21.13 10.15
C TRP A 160 4.75 22.52 10.79
N ARG A 161 3.61 22.92 11.30
CA ARG A 161 3.45 24.09 12.17
C ARG A 161 2.67 23.68 13.42
N ASP A 162 2.54 24.59 14.35
CA ASP A 162 1.62 24.36 15.47
C ASP A 162 0.19 24.12 14.92
N TYR A 163 -0.45 23.05 15.37
CA TYR A 163 -1.80 22.62 14.98
C TYR A 163 -1.97 22.24 13.50
N LEU A 164 -0.89 22.11 12.74
CA LEU A 164 -0.96 21.77 11.31
C LEU A 164 0.22 20.91 10.88
N LYS A 165 -0.07 19.83 10.17
CA LYS A 165 0.92 18.97 9.51
C LYS A 165 0.57 18.83 8.04
N MET A 166 1.57 18.96 7.17
CA MET A 166 1.48 18.67 5.75
C MET A 166 2.60 17.71 5.37
N ASP A 167 2.26 16.67 4.62
CA ASP A 167 3.20 15.62 4.23
C ASP A 167 3.00 15.25 2.77
N ALA A 168 4.08 14.86 2.10
CA ALA A 168 4.05 14.33 0.74
C ALA A 168 4.94 13.09 0.67
N ASN A 169 4.47 12.06 -0.03
CA ASN A 169 5.19 10.80 -0.17
C ASN A 169 5.20 10.34 -1.62
N LEU A 170 6.32 9.76 -2.05
CA LEU A 170 6.49 9.08 -3.32
C LEU A 170 6.83 7.62 -3.07
N TYR A 171 6.27 6.73 -3.86
CA TYR A 171 6.49 5.29 -3.76
C TYR A 171 6.96 4.72 -5.09
N HIS A 172 8.02 3.91 -5.05
CA HIS A 172 8.54 3.26 -6.25
C HIS A 172 8.86 1.79 -5.96
N ARG A 173 8.44 0.90 -6.87
CA ARG A 173 8.71 -0.53 -6.76
C ARG A 173 10.19 -0.84 -6.84
N LEU A 174 10.63 -1.82 -6.06
CA LEU A 174 11.95 -2.43 -6.15
C LEU A 174 11.87 -3.83 -6.74
N THR A 175 10.75 -4.52 -6.58
CA THR A 175 10.47 -5.82 -7.18
C THR A 175 9.52 -5.66 -8.37
N ASN A 176 9.52 -6.67 -9.24
CA ASN A 176 8.71 -6.67 -10.44
C ASN A 176 7.68 -7.81 -10.41
N TRP A 177 7.15 -8.19 -11.55
CA TRP A 177 6.07 -9.16 -11.67
C TRP A 177 6.40 -10.51 -11.05
N LYS A 178 5.51 -10.99 -10.19
CA LYS A 178 5.53 -12.32 -9.57
C LYS A 178 4.13 -12.92 -9.65
N ASN A 179 4.04 -14.25 -9.59
CA ASN A 179 2.75 -14.93 -9.54
C ASN A 179 1.94 -14.43 -8.35
N SER A 180 0.66 -14.11 -8.61
CA SER A 180 -0.25 -13.66 -7.57
C SER A 180 -0.86 -14.84 -6.80
N PRO A 181 -0.77 -14.86 -5.47
CA PRO A 181 -1.52 -15.83 -4.67
C PRO A 181 -3.00 -15.47 -4.52
N ASP A 182 -3.41 -14.24 -4.81
CA ASP A 182 -4.80 -13.78 -4.67
C ASP A 182 -5.68 -14.09 -5.87
N LEU A 183 -5.13 -13.97 -7.07
CA LEU A 183 -5.86 -14.10 -8.32
C LEU A 183 -5.20 -15.17 -9.19
N ASP A 184 -5.98 -16.19 -9.53
CA ASP A 184 -5.53 -17.26 -10.43
C ASP A 184 -5.18 -16.67 -11.81
N ASP A 185 -4.04 -17.11 -12.36
CA ASP A 185 -3.55 -16.69 -13.66
C ASP A 185 -3.24 -15.19 -13.80
N TYR A 186 -2.91 -14.56 -12.67
CA TYR A 186 -2.42 -13.19 -12.61
C TYR A 186 -1.01 -13.12 -12.03
N GLU A 187 -0.30 -12.09 -12.44
CA GLU A 187 0.94 -11.66 -11.81
C GLU A 187 0.71 -10.34 -11.09
N GLU A 188 1.53 -10.07 -10.10
CA GLU A 188 1.46 -8.88 -9.27
C GLU A 188 2.81 -8.22 -9.09
N ARG A 189 2.81 -6.90 -8.89
CA ARG A 189 3.97 -6.12 -8.47
C ARG A 189 3.52 -4.89 -7.69
N PRO A 190 4.41 -4.26 -6.91
CA PRO A 190 4.08 -2.99 -6.27
C PRO A 190 3.75 -1.91 -7.31
N ALA A 191 2.69 -1.17 -7.07
CA ALA A 191 2.34 -0.02 -7.89
C ALA A 191 3.17 1.20 -7.47
N ASP A 192 3.65 1.97 -8.44
CA ASP A 192 4.23 3.28 -8.19
C ASP A 192 3.10 4.27 -7.86
N GLY A 193 3.39 5.23 -7.02
CA GLY A 193 2.39 6.20 -6.65
C GLY A 193 2.91 7.32 -5.77
N TRP A 194 2.00 8.16 -5.33
CA TRP A 194 2.29 9.26 -4.43
C TRP A 194 1.05 9.62 -3.61
N ASP A 195 1.26 10.30 -2.50
CA ASP A 195 0.18 10.90 -1.72
C ASP A 195 0.56 12.27 -1.19
N LEU A 196 -0.48 13.05 -0.91
CA LEU A 196 -0.41 14.31 -0.19
C LEU A 196 -1.32 14.22 1.03
N ARG A 197 -0.85 14.66 2.19
CA ARG A 197 -1.57 14.59 3.44
C ARG A 197 -1.58 15.92 4.15
N MET A 198 -2.70 16.23 4.78
CA MET A 198 -2.84 17.37 5.66
C MET A 198 -3.63 16.96 6.89
N GLU A 199 -3.14 17.34 8.06
CA GLU A 199 -3.81 17.12 9.32
C GLU A 199 -3.79 18.41 10.13
N GLY A 200 -4.95 18.79 10.65
CA GLY A 200 -5.10 19.98 11.46
C GLY A 200 -5.97 19.75 12.68
N TRP A 201 -5.77 20.59 13.68
CA TRP A 201 -6.52 20.55 14.94
C TRP A 201 -7.03 21.96 15.29
N LEU A 202 -8.12 22.02 16.02
CA LEU A 202 -8.66 23.29 16.47
C LEU A 202 -7.85 23.83 17.65
N PRO A 203 -7.26 25.03 17.56
CA PRO A 203 -6.53 25.62 18.70
C PRO A 203 -7.41 25.80 19.94
N SER A 204 -8.70 26.07 19.76
CA SER A 204 -9.66 26.19 20.85
C SER A 204 -10.14 24.85 21.43
N TYR A 205 -9.96 23.77 20.68
CA TYR A 205 -10.28 22.41 21.13
C TYR A 205 -9.29 21.42 20.48
N PRO A 206 -8.08 21.33 21.00
CA PRO A 206 -6.99 20.57 20.36
C PRO A 206 -7.21 19.05 20.31
N GLN A 207 -8.18 18.54 21.03
CA GLN A 207 -8.61 17.15 20.98
C GLN A 207 -9.25 16.79 19.64
N LEU A 208 -9.90 17.75 18.97
CA LEU A 208 -10.58 17.53 17.71
C LEU A 208 -9.67 17.89 16.54
N GLY A 209 -9.48 16.94 15.62
CA GLY A 209 -8.71 17.12 14.41
C GLY A 209 -9.42 16.58 13.18
N ALA A 210 -8.87 16.93 12.03
CA ALA A 210 -9.31 16.43 10.74
C ALA A 210 -8.09 16.10 9.90
N LYS A 211 -8.20 15.00 9.14
CA LYS A 211 -7.19 14.57 8.15
C LYS A 211 -7.78 14.63 6.75
N LEU A 212 -6.98 15.09 5.83
CA LEU A 212 -7.27 15.04 4.40
C LEU A 212 -6.09 14.38 3.70
N GLU A 213 -6.38 13.36 2.88
CA GLU A 213 -5.37 12.63 2.14
C GLU A 213 -5.82 12.48 0.69
N TYR A 214 -4.91 12.79 -0.23
CA TYR A 214 -5.09 12.52 -1.65
C TYR A 214 -4.01 11.55 -2.10
N GLU A 215 -4.40 10.44 -2.73
CA GLU A 215 -3.47 9.42 -3.20
C GLU A 215 -3.73 9.05 -4.66
N GLN A 216 -2.64 8.74 -5.37
CA GLN A 216 -2.64 8.34 -6.77
C GLN A 216 -1.65 7.21 -6.97
N TYR A 217 -2.10 6.12 -7.59
CA TYR A 217 -1.25 5.01 -8.00
C TYR A 217 -1.37 4.77 -9.50
N TYR A 218 -0.35 4.16 -10.10
CA TYR A 218 -0.24 4.00 -11.55
C TYR A 218 -0.19 2.54 -11.95
N GLY A 219 -0.91 2.19 -12.98
CA GLY A 219 -0.99 0.86 -13.57
C GLY A 219 -2.34 0.62 -14.22
N ASN A 220 -2.41 -0.39 -15.08
CA ASN A 220 -3.66 -0.70 -15.80
C ASN A 220 -4.71 -1.34 -14.88
N GLN A 221 -4.26 -2.15 -13.92
CA GLN A 221 -5.14 -2.86 -12.99
C GLN A 221 -4.54 -2.80 -11.58
N VAL A 222 -4.91 -1.80 -10.82
CA VAL A 222 -4.38 -1.56 -9.48
C VAL A 222 -5.45 -1.82 -8.43
N ALA A 223 -5.11 -2.59 -7.40
CA ALA A 223 -5.97 -2.86 -6.26
C ALA A 223 -5.78 -1.79 -5.17
N LEU A 224 -6.36 -0.61 -5.36
CA LEU A 224 -6.31 0.45 -4.37
C LEU A 224 -7.22 0.14 -3.17
N PHE A 225 -8.43 -0.33 -3.43
CA PHE A 225 -9.41 -0.71 -2.40
C PHE A 225 -9.34 -2.21 -2.08
N ASP A 226 -9.50 -3.05 -3.10
CA ASP A 226 -9.43 -4.50 -2.98
C ASP A 226 -9.20 -5.15 -4.36
N THR A 227 -9.04 -6.49 -4.39
CA THR A 227 -8.82 -7.23 -5.63
C THR A 227 -10.08 -7.41 -6.48
N ASP A 228 -11.27 -7.15 -5.94
CA ASP A 228 -12.53 -7.19 -6.68
C ASP A 228 -12.78 -5.90 -7.46
N HIS A 229 -12.04 -4.84 -7.15
CA HIS A 229 -12.15 -3.50 -7.75
C HIS A 229 -10.81 -3.05 -8.32
N LEU A 230 -10.32 -3.74 -9.35
CA LEU A 230 -9.10 -3.34 -10.06
C LEU A 230 -9.40 -2.14 -10.96
N GLN A 231 -8.58 -1.10 -10.82
CA GLN A 231 -8.78 0.18 -11.51
C GLN A 231 -7.53 0.61 -12.25
N SER A 232 -7.71 1.34 -13.34
CA SER A 232 -6.61 1.96 -14.07
C SER A 232 -6.25 3.30 -13.44
N ASN A 233 -4.97 3.44 -13.05
CA ASN A 233 -4.43 4.65 -12.45
C ASN A 233 -5.33 5.22 -11.34
N PRO A 234 -5.69 4.43 -10.32
CA PRO A 234 -6.69 4.82 -9.34
C PRO A 234 -6.21 5.97 -8.47
N ARG A 235 -7.18 6.77 -8.05
CA ARG A 235 -6.99 7.85 -7.07
C ARG A 235 -8.09 7.80 -6.03
N ALA A 236 -7.78 8.29 -4.85
CA ALA A 236 -8.74 8.38 -3.76
C ALA A 236 -8.48 9.61 -2.90
N VAL A 237 -9.56 10.12 -2.32
CA VAL A 237 -9.53 11.16 -1.29
C VAL A 237 -10.04 10.54 0.00
N THR A 238 -9.25 10.64 1.07
CA THR A 238 -9.64 10.19 2.39
C THR A 238 -9.85 11.41 3.29
N THR A 239 -10.99 11.45 3.96
CA THR A 239 -11.32 12.48 4.95
C THR A 239 -11.66 11.81 6.26
N ASP A 240 -10.94 12.14 7.32
CA ASP A 240 -11.14 11.61 8.66
C ASP A 240 -11.36 12.73 9.66
N LEU A 241 -12.24 12.48 10.62
CA LEU A 241 -12.34 13.23 11.86
C LEU A 241 -11.66 12.43 12.96
N THR A 242 -10.86 13.11 13.77
CA THR A 242 -10.10 12.48 14.85
C THR A 242 -10.45 13.14 16.19
N TRP A 243 -10.50 12.34 17.23
CA TRP A 243 -10.70 12.81 18.59
C TRP A 243 -9.67 12.14 19.50
N THR A 244 -8.90 12.97 20.18
CA THR A 244 -7.86 12.55 21.12
C THR A 244 -8.27 13.01 22.52
N PRO A 245 -9.00 12.19 23.28
CA PRO A 245 -9.46 12.59 24.61
C PRO A 245 -8.31 12.82 25.59
N PHE A 246 -7.22 12.10 25.41
CA PHE A 246 -5.95 12.27 26.12
C PHE A 246 -4.81 11.76 25.23
N PRO A 247 -3.55 12.12 25.48
CA PRO A 247 -2.44 11.81 24.56
C PRO A 247 -2.30 10.35 24.16
N LEU A 248 -2.63 9.42 25.06
CA LEU A 248 -2.47 7.98 24.82
C LEU A 248 -3.39 7.46 23.70
N MET A 249 -4.62 8.00 23.57
CA MET A 249 -5.63 7.44 22.70
C MET A 249 -6.18 8.44 21.69
N THR A 250 -6.29 8.03 20.44
CA THR A 250 -7.00 8.77 19.38
C THR A 250 -7.98 7.84 18.70
N VAL A 251 -9.22 8.27 18.58
CA VAL A 251 -10.24 7.60 17.79
C VAL A 251 -10.50 8.38 16.52
N SER A 252 -10.82 7.69 15.44
CA SER A 252 -11.07 8.31 14.15
C SER A 252 -12.25 7.66 13.44
N ALA A 253 -12.92 8.45 12.63
CA ALA A 253 -13.95 8.00 11.71
C ALA A 253 -13.80 8.77 10.41
N GLY A 254 -13.87 8.07 9.29
CA GLY A 254 -13.65 8.71 8.03
C GLY A 254 -14.18 7.93 6.84
N ARG A 255 -13.97 8.53 5.68
CA ARG A 255 -14.42 8.00 4.42
C ARG A 255 -13.31 8.12 3.39
N ARG A 256 -13.04 7.01 2.71
CA ARG A 256 -12.15 6.94 1.57
C ARG A 256 -12.98 6.89 0.29
N GLN A 257 -12.89 7.93 -0.52
CA GLN A 257 -13.67 8.11 -1.74
C GLN A 257 -12.77 7.90 -2.95
N GLY A 258 -13.08 6.89 -3.74
CA GLY A 258 -12.43 6.62 -5.02
C GLY A 258 -13.21 7.14 -6.21
N GLN A 259 -12.79 6.67 -7.39
CA GLN A 259 -13.46 6.92 -8.67
C GLN A 259 -14.78 6.13 -8.76
N ASN A 260 -15.68 6.54 -9.66
CA ASN A 260 -16.94 5.84 -9.95
C ASN A 260 -17.85 5.67 -8.74
N SER A 261 -17.84 6.66 -7.84
CA SER A 261 -18.65 6.67 -6.61
C SER A 261 -18.33 5.52 -5.64
N HIS A 262 -17.20 4.83 -5.83
CA HIS A 262 -16.75 3.82 -4.88
C HIS A 262 -16.21 4.48 -3.63
N PHE A 263 -16.66 4.04 -2.47
CA PHE A 263 -16.18 4.56 -1.19
C PHE A 263 -16.13 3.47 -0.12
N GLU A 264 -15.29 3.71 0.87
CA GLU A 264 -15.20 2.91 2.08
C GLU A 264 -15.30 3.81 3.31
N THR A 265 -16.02 3.34 4.33
CA THR A 265 -16.05 3.96 5.66
C THR A 265 -15.01 3.29 6.53
N GLU A 266 -14.23 4.08 7.23
CA GLU A 266 -13.13 3.61 8.08
C GLU A 266 -13.30 4.11 9.50
N PHE A 267 -13.01 3.24 10.46
CA PHE A 267 -12.91 3.58 11.88
C PHE A 267 -11.53 3.18 12.38
N GLY A 268 -10.95 4.00 13.23
CA GLY A 268 -9.62 3.73 13.76
C GLY A 268 -9.53 4.04 15.25
N VAL A 269 -8.66 3.30 15.91
CA VAL A 269 -8.23 3.58 17.28
C VAL A 269 -6.71 3.44 17.30
N ASN A 270 -6.05 4.49 17.78
CA ASN A 270 -4.61 4.49 17.96
C ASN A 270 -4.27 4.66 19.44
N PHE A 271 -3.30 3.88 19.88
CA PHE A 271 -2.68 4.04 21.19
C PHE A 271 -1.22 4.45 20.98
N THR A 272 -0.85 5.61 21.51
CA THR A 272 0.50 6.16 21.34
C THR A 272 1.15 6.32 22.73
N LEU A 273 2.31 5.73 22.89
CA LEU A 273 3.13 5.88 24.08
C LEU A 273 4.30 6.81 23.75
N ASN A 274 4.34 7.96 24.44
CA ASN A 274 5.42 8.91 24.32
C ASN A 274 6.27 8.85 25.59
N PRO A 275 7.55 8.41 25.51
CA PRO A 275 8.40 8.26 26.69
C PRO A 275 8.77 9.59 27.36
N ASP A 276 8.62 10.72 26.66
CA ASP A 276 8.86 12.05 27.25
C ASP A 276 7.73 12.53 28.16
N LEU A 277 6.57 11.84 28.13
CA LEU A 277 5.43 12.14 28.98
C LEU A 277 5.38 11.16 30.16
N THR A 278 5.02 11.66 31.34
CA THR A 278 4.65 10.78 32.45
C THR A 278 3.33 10.07 32.16
N TRP A 279 3.04 8.98 32.85
CA TRP A 279 1.76 8.29 32.70
C TRP A 279 0.57 9.20 32.98
N GLN A 280 0.69 10.06 34.00
CA GLN A 280 -0.36 11.05 34.32
C GLN A 280 -0.59 12.01 33.15
N GLN A 281 0.48 12.47 32.51
CA GLN A 281 0.36 13.35 31.32
C GLN A 281 -0.23 12.61 30.13
N GLN A 282 0.11 11.35 29.91
CA GLN A 282 -0.41 10.53 28.81
C GLN A 282 -1.92 10.27 28.93
N THR A 283 -2.45 10.30 30.11
CA THR A 283 -3.89 10.10 30.39
C THR A 283 -4.63 11.37 30.77
N ASP A 284 -3.97 12.52 30.70
CA ASP A 284 -4.55 13.82 31.06
C ASP A 284 -5.09 14.53 29.81
N PRO A 285 -6.40 14.81 29.73
CA PRO A 285 -6.97 15.59 28.62
C PRO A 285 -6.33 16.94 28.42
N ALA A 286 -5.86 17.59 29.50
CA ALA A 286 -5.20 18.89 29.41
C ALA A 286 -3.83 18.84 28.71
N ALA A 287 -3.20 17.69 28.64
CA ALA A 287 -1.92 17.51 27.96
C ALA A 287 -2.02 17.44 26.43
N VAL A 288 -3.21 17.32 25.86
CA VAL A 288 -3.39 17.20 24.41
C VAL A 288 -2.98 18.47 23.66
N ALA A 289 -3.21 19.64 24.22
CA ALA A 289 -2.82 20.92 23.58
C ALA A 289 -1.33 20.97 23.28
N ALA A 290 -0.47 20.53 24.19
CA ALA A 290 0.98 20.50 24.01
C ALA A 290 1.41 19.58 22.86
N MET A 291 0.69 18.49 22.58
CA MET A 291 0.97 17.58 21.47
C MET A 291 0.87 18.26 20.11
N ARG A 292 0.08 19.32 19.99
CA ARG A 292 -0.19 20.00 18.72
C ARG A 292 0.84 21.08 18.41
N THR A 293 1.71 21.42 19.37
CA THR A 293 2.82 22.33 19.17
C THR A 293 4.00 21.61 18.49
N LEU A 294 4.89 22.38 17.86
CA LEU A 294 6.10 21.80 17.26
C LEU A 294 6.99 21.11 18.27
N ALA A 295 7.08 21.64 19.50
CA ALA A 295 7.85 21.00 20.58
C ALA A 295 7.22 19.66 20.99
N GLY A 296 5.90 19.60 21.11
CA GLY A 296 5.20 18.39 21.52
C GLY A 296 5.06 17.34 20.41
N SER A 297 5.11 17.75 19.15
CA SER A 297 5.01 16.83 18.00
C SER A 297 6.38 16.37 17.45
N ARG A 298 7.45 16.75 18.09
CA ARG A 298 8.82 16.52 17.65
C ARG A 298 9.12 15.08 17.27
N HIS A 299 8.58 14.12 18.02
CA HIS A 299 8.76 12.69 17.84
C HIS A 299 7.54 12.00 17.24
N ASP A 300 6.62 12.74 16.64
CA ASP A 300 5.46 12.16 15.96
C ASP A 300 5.90 11.38 14.72
N PHE A 301 5.14 10.34 14.41
CA PHE A 301 5.46 9.43 13.31
C PHE A 301 5.37 10.11 11.96
N VAL A 302 6.18 9.61 11.02
CA VAL A 302 6.01 9.91 9.61
C VAL A 302 4.69 9.28 9.16
N GLU A 303 3.82 10.10 8.58
CA GLU A 303 2.54 9.64 8.05
C GLU A 303 2.67 9.35 6.55
N ARG A 304 2.46 8.09 6.20
CA ARG A 304 2.60 7.57 4.85
C ARG A 304 1.76 6.32 4.67
N ASN A 305 1.61 5.85 3.45
CA ASN A 305 1.01 4.54 3.21
C ASN A 305 2.06 3.45 3.36
N ASN A 306 2.08 2.79 4.51
CA ASN A 306 2.97 1.66 4.76
C ASN A 306 2.55 0.40 4.00
N ASN A 307 1.31 0.31 3.57
CA ASN A 307 0.80 -0.80 2.78
C ASN A 307 1.24 -0.70 1.33
N ILE A 308 1.90 -1.74 0.83
CA ILE A 308 2.27 -1.84 -0.58
C ILE A 308 1.01 -2.08 -1.40
N VAL A 309 0.63 -1.11 -2.22
CA VAL A 309 -0.47 -1.23 -3.17
C VAL A 309 0.04 -2.03 -4.37
N LEU A 310 -0.73 -3.05 -4.79
CA LEU A 310 -0.33 -3.97 -5.84
C LEU A 310 -1.01 -3.65 -7.17
N GLU A 311 -0.24 -3.76 -8.23
CA GLU A 311 -0.69 -3.77 -9.63
C GLU A 311 -0.74 -5.22 -10.11
N TYR A 312 -1.79 -5.57 -10.82
CA TYR A 312 -2.03 -6.91 -11.35
C TYR A 312 -2.04 -6.90 -12.87
N ARG A 313 -1.61 -8.01 -13.47
CA ARG A 313 -1.78 -8.28 -14.89
C ARG A 313 -2.14 -9.73 -15.12
N LYS A 314 -2.99 -9.97 -16.10
CA LYS A 314 -3.41 -11.30 -16.48
C LYS A 314 -2.29 -12.02 -17.23
N LYS A 315 -2.02 -13.27 -16.86
CA LYS A 315 -1.11 -14.13 -17.60
C LYS A 315 -1.75 -14.58 -18.90
N THR A 316 -0.93 -14.79 -19.93
CA THR A 316 -1.33 -15.50 -21.12
C THR A 316 -1.45 -16.99 -20.79
N VAL A 317 -2.67 -17.54 -20.79
CA VAL A 317 -2.95 -18.95 -20.50
C VAL A 317 -3.24 -19.76 -21.75
N ILE A 318 -3.52 -19.07 -22.85
CA ILE A 318 -3.71 -19.70 -24.15
C ILE A 318 -3.09 -18.81 -25.24
N ALA A 319 -2.37 -19.43 -26.16
CA ALA A 319 -1.78 -18.73 -27.29
C ALA A 319 -1.78 -19.65 -28.51
N ILE A 320 -2.20 -19.10 -29.63
CA ILE A 320 -2.17 -19.77 -30.93
C ILE A 320 -1.37 -18.94 -31.93
N ALA A 321 -0.87 -19.59 -32.94
CA ALA A 321 -0.20 -18.93 -34.06
C ALA A 321 -0.78 -19.43 -35.39
N LEU A 322 -0.96 -18.51 -36.32
CA LEU A 322 -1.37 -18.76 -37.69
C LEU A 322 -0.23 -18.46 -38.65
N PRO A 323 -0.20 -19.07 -39.84
CA PRO A 323 0.67 -18.63 -40.88
C PRO A 323 0.42 -17.16 -41.21
N GLU A 324 1.48 -16.41 -41.38
CA GLU A 324 1.39 -14.97 -41.64
C GLU A 324 0.70 -14.69 -42.98
N ARG A 325 0.93 -15.60 -43.97
CA ARG A 325 0.40 -15.47 -45.31
C ARG A 325 0.20 -16.83 -45.97
N VAL A 326 -0.93 -16.99 -46.65
CA VAL A 326 -1.18 -18.14 -47.51
C VAL A 326 -1.47 -17.60 -48.89
N GLU A 327 -0.68 -18.00 -49.87
CA GLU A 327 -0.86 -17.60 -51.30
C GLU A 327 -1.26 -18.81 -52.12
N GLY A 328 -2.13 -18.61 -53.09
CA GLY A 328 -2.56 -19.69 -53.93
C GLY A 328 -3.41 -19.26 -55.13
N LYS A 329 -3.70 -20.22 -55.97
CA LYS A 329 -4.54 -20.02 -57.17
C LYS A 329 -6.02 -20.12 -56.84
N SER A 330 -6.83 -19.40 -57.59
CA SER A 330 -8.28 -19.39 -57.53
C SER A 330 -8.86 -20.81 -57.58
N GLY A 331 -9.76 -21.13 -56.65
CA GLY A 331 -10.44 -22.40 -56.55
C GLY A 331 -9.63 -23.57 -56.02
N MET A 332 -8.35 -23.36 -55.74
CA MET A 332 -7.47 -24.40 -55.20
C MET A 332 -7.52 -24.42 -53.67
N GLN A 333 -7.25 -25.60 -53.09
CA GLN A 333 -7.23 -25.80 -51.65
C GLN A 333 -5.81 -25.76 -51.12
N TYR A 334 -5.64 -25.12 -49.97
CA TYR A 334 -4.35 -25.02 -49.27
C TYR A 334 -4.55 -25.30 -47.78
N PRO A 335 -3.56 -25.96 -47.13
CA PRO A 335 -3.67 -26.18 -45.69
C PRO A 335 -3.50 -24.89 -44.92
N LEU A 336 -4.29 -24.73 -43.87
CA LEU A 336 -4.19 -23.66 -42.90
C LEU A 336 -4.06 -24.31 -41.52
N SER A 337 -2.82 -24.42 -41.04
CA SER A 337 -2.54 -25.04 -39.76
C SER A 337 -2.50 -24.01 -38.63
N VAL A 338 -3.17 -24.31 -37.53
CA VAL A 338 -3.11 -23.52 -36.32
C VAL A 338 -2.14 -24.18 -35.36
N THR A 339 -1.14 -23.45 -34.94
CA THR A 339 -0.18 -23.91 -33.94
C THR A 339 -0.61 -23.45 -32.57
N VAL A 340 -0.83 -24.38 -31.64
CA VAL A 340 -1.12 -24.05 -30.24
C VAL A 340 0.20 -24.03 -29.48
N SER A 341 0.69 -22.85 -29.15
CA SER A 341 1.95 -22.67 -28.44
C SER A 341 1.78 -22.75 -26.92
N LYS A 342 0.58 -22.46 -26.41
CA LYS A 342 0.24 -22.51 -25.00
C LYS A 342 -1.26 -22.77 -24.81
N ALA A 343 -1.60 -23.73 -23.95
CA ALA A 343 -2.99 -24.03 -23.58
C ALA A 343 -3.02 -24.65 -22.19
N LYS A 344 -2.91 -23.82 -21.16
CA LYS A 344 -2.83 -24.24 -19.75
C LYS A 344 -4.05 -25.08 -19.34
N TYR A 345 -5.24 -24.70 -19.77
CA TYR A 345 -6.50 -25.37 -19.45
C TYR A 345 -7.05 -26.21 -20.62
N GLY A 346 -6.26 -26.41 -21.66
CA GLY A 346 -6.68 -27.07 -22.89
C GLY A 346 -7.39 -26.13 -23.85
N LEU A 347 -7.50 -26.58 -25.10
CA LEU A 347 -8.21 -25.85 -26.15
C LEU A 347 -9.66 -26.33 -26.22
N GLN A 348 -10.64 -25.41 -26.08
CA GLN A 348 -12.06 -25.73 -26.26
C GLN A 348 -12.45 -25.60 -27.72
N ASP A 349 -12.29 -24.44 -28.31
CA ASP A 349 -12.60 -24.14 -29.71
C ASP A 349 -11.76 -23.00 -30.25
N ILE A 350 -11.88 -22.80 -31.57
CA ILE A 350 -11.34 -21.65 -32.29
C ILE A 350 -12.49 -21.02 -33.04
N VAL A 351 -12.73 -19.74 -32.80
CA VAL A 351 -13.73 -18.95 -33.54
C VAL A 351 -13.00 -18.15 -34.59
N TRP A 352 -13.44 -18.29 -35.84
CA TRP A 352 -12.83 -17.64 -37.00
C TRP A 352 -13.54 -16.35 -37.36
N ASP A 353 -12.76 -15.32 -37.62
CA ASP A 353 -13.20 -14.07 -38.23
C ASP A 353 -12.81 -14.10 -39.70
N ASP A 354 -13.70 -14.62 -40.53
CA ASP A 354 -13.48 -14.90 -41.96
C ASP A 354 -14.59 -14.34 -42.88
N ALA A 355 -15.38 -13.40 -42.37
CA ALA A 355 -16.57 -12.90 -43.07
C ALA A 355 -16.24 -12.33 -44.46
N ASP A 356 -15.20 -11.53 -44.59
CA ASP A 356 -14.79 -10.93 -45.86
C ASP A 356 -14.27 -11.97 -46.85
N PHE A 357 -13.54 -12.98 -46.35
CA PHE A 357 -13.05 -14.08 -47.16
C PHE A 357 -14.17 -14.96 -47.69
N LEU A 358 -15.15 -15.28 -46.86
CA LEU A 358 -16.32 -16.06 -47.26
C LEU A 358 -17.21 -15.28 -48.23
N ALA A 359 -17.38 -13.98 -48.02
CA ALA A 359 -18.16 -13.12 -48.90
C ALA A 359 -17.57 -13.02 -50.31
N ALA A 360 -16.24 -13.14 -50.43
CA ALA A 360 -15.54 -13.14 -51.73
C ALA A 360 -15.60 -14.50 -52.43
N GLY A 361 -16.21 -15.52 -51.83
CA GLY A 361 -16.34 -16.86 -52.42
C GLY A 361 -15.30 -17.86 -51.93
N GLY A 362 -14.49 -17.49 -50.92
CA GLY A 362 -13.57 -18.39 -50.23
C GLY A 362 -14.29 -19.36 -49.31
N LYS A 363 -13.66 -20.48 -48.99
CA LYS A 363 -14.18 -21.48 -48.09
C LYS A 363 -13.11 -21.83 -47.04
N LEU A 364 -13.54 -21.98 -45.80
CA LEU A 364 -12.70 -22.48 -44.68
C LEU A 364 -13.35 -23.73 -44.13
N THR A 365 -12.66 -24.84 -44.22
CA THR A 365 -13.13 -26.14 -43.73
C THR A 365 -12.12 -26.71 -42.75
N CYS A 366 -12.59 -27.07 -41.56
CA CYS A 366 -11.71 -27.62 -40.51
C CYS A 366 -12.10 -29.07 -40.17
N THR A 367 -11.10 -29.94 -40.07
CA THR A 367 -11.20 -31.28 -39.51
C THR A 367 -10.60 -31.30 -38.12
N GLY A 368 -11.40 -30.89 -37.14
CA GLY A 368 -10.92 -30.65 -35.78
C GLY A 368 -10.57 -29.18 -35.55
N SER A 369 -9.99 -28.89 -34.39
CA SER A 369 -9.79 -27.50 -33.94
C SER A 369 -8.64 -26.77 -34.64
N THR A 370 -7.60 -27.51 -35.05
CA THR A 370 -6.33 -26.93 -35.53
C THR A 370 -5.97 -27.24 -36.97
N ALA A 371 -6.59 -28.24 -37.60
CA ALA A 371 -6.32 -28.65 -38.97
C ALA A 371 -7.43 -28.10 -39.89
N CYS A 372 -7.12 -27.07 -40.64
CA CYS A 372 -8.06 -26.40 -41.53
C CYS A 372 -7.52 -26.36 -42.95
N THR A 373 -8.45 -26.26 -43.91
CA THR A 373 -8.17 -26.09 -45.34
C THR A 373 -8.90 -24.86 -45.84
N VAL A 374 -8.19 -24.01 -46.54
CA VAL A 374 -8.79 -22.85 -47.24
C VAL A 374 -8.93 -23.15 -48.73
N THR A 375 -10.07 -22.81 -49.29
CA THR A 375 -10.27 -22.77 -50.73
C THR A 375 -10.21 -21.32 -51.17
N MET A 376 -9.32 -21.02 -52.10
CA MET A 376 -9.12 -19.65 -52.56
C MET A 376 -10.34 -19.14 -53.32
N PRO A 377 -10.75 -17.89 -53.09
CA PRO A 377 -11.89 -17.28 -53.81
C PRO A 377 -11.54 -17.02 -55.26
N PRO A 378 -12.56 -16.77 -56.14
CA PRO A 378 -12.33 -16.38 -57.52
C PRO A 378 -11.43 -15.16 -57.63
N PHE A 379 -10.54 -15.15 -58.61
CA PHE A 379 -9.68 -14.02 -58.90
C PHE A 379 -10.43 -12.96 -59.69
N HIS A 380 -10.34 -11.70 -59.28
CA HIS A 380 -10.95 -10.56 -59.94
C HIS A 380 -9.86 -9.62 -60.49
N PRO A 381 -9.64 -9.60 -61.81
CA PRO A 381 -8.65 -8.70 -62.41
C PRO A 381 -8.95 -7.24 -62.11
N GLY A 382 -7.93 -6.47 -61.74
CA GLY A 382 -8.09 -5.06 -61.42
C GLY A 382 -8.62 -4.74 -60.02
N ALA A 383 -8.91 -5.77 -59.20
CA ALA A 383 -9.34 -5.64 -57.83
C ALA A 383 -8.27 -6.18 -56.88
N GLU A 384 -8.34 -5.80 -55.62
CA GLU A 384 -7.49 -6.37 -54.56
C GLU A 384 -7.98 -7.78 -54.23
N ASN A 385 -7.13 -8.77 -54.38
CA ASN A 385 -7.42 -10.19 -54.10
C ASN A 385 -6.74 -10.68 -52.82
N THR A 386 -6.67 -9.83 -51.83
CA THR A 386 -6.08 -10.12 -50.50
C THR A 386 -7.17 -10.00 -49.43
N TYR A 387 -7.27 -11.03 -48.62
CA TYR A 387 -8.28 -11.10 -47.55
C TYR A 387 -7.61 -11.44 -46.24
N THR A 388 -8.09 -10.87 -45.16
CA THR A 388 -7.60 -11.13 -43.81
C THR A 388 -8.55 -12.07 -43.08
N VAL A 389 -7.98 -13.13 -42.50
CA VAL A 389 -8.69 -14.10 -41.66
C VAL A 389 -8.07 -14.09 -40.28
N GLY A 390 -8.88 -13.90 -39.28
CA GLY A 390 -8.49 -13.93 -37.88
C GLY A 390 -9.05 -15.14 -37.13
N ALA A 391 -8.42 -15.49 -36.01
CA ALA A 391 -8.88 -16.57 -35.18
C ALA A 391 -8.76 -16.19 -33.71
N VAL A 392 -9.76 -16.58 -32.91
CA VAL A 392 -9.77 -16.43 -31.44
C VAL A 392 -9.91 -17.82 -30.83
N ALA A 393 -8.94 -18.20 -29.98
CA ALA A 393 -8.96 -19.46 -29.27
C ALA A 393 -9.60 -19.29 -27.90
N HIS A 394 -10.42 -20.27 -27.51
CA HIS A 394 -11.03 -20.36 -26.18
C HIS A 394 -10.49 -21.58 -25.45
N ASP A 395 -10.16 -21.44 -24.18
CA ASP A 395 -9.80 -22.55 -23.30
C ASP A 395 -11.05 -23.25 -22.71
N ARG A 396 -10.84 -24.38 -22.06
CA ARG A 396 -11.88 -25.16 -21.39
C ARG A 396 -12.18 -24.64 -19.99
#